data_c56baa8989596b52db5d9fb072ed739d
#
_entry.id   c56baa8989596b52db5d9fb072ed739d
#
_cell.length_a   1.000
_cell.length_b   1.000
_cell.length_c   1.000
_cell.angle_alpha   90.00
_cell.angle_beta   90.00
_cell.angle_gamma   90.00
#
_symmetry.space_group_name_H-M   'P 1'
#
loop_
_entity.id
_entity.type
_entity.pdbx_description
1 polymer ?
#
loop_
_entity_poly.entity_id
_entity_poly.type
_entity_poly.pdbx_seq_one_letter_code
_entity_poly.pdbx_strand_id
1 'polypeptide(L)'
;MNSKRTFILLTVALLWIGSGSAMALGNRPGDQPGNRTQVRLTRKDRLWDSHLLKINFIDKSPESAGSKIYHAIIPDPDTYIRSVAREVMRTLYFSPHDSIPECKVLDYILRSDKGISAKGGGNGFVNIFYSSDWVAKSFSNGDTARVDFETRGVLLHELTHAFQLEPQGIGPYGGPNKAVWELIEGMADAVRVAAGGFHGEQDRPKGGSYHDGYRYIGYFFDWVRRNKDKNFIRKMNKSCLEVVPWSWNGAVAYALGPGHDIDALWHEYQVAVGDIKADARP
;
A
#
# COMPACT_ATOMS: atom_id res chain seq x y z
N MET A 1 -28.56 26.76 2.02
CA MET A 1 -28.49 25.56 1.15
C MET A 1 -27.55 24.59 1.82
N ASN A 2 -28.11 23.56 2.49
CA ASN A 2 -27.36 22.56 3.23
C ASN A 2 -26.89 21.46 2.29
N SER A 3 -25.61 21.46 1.93
CA SER A 3 -24.96 20.35 1.23
C SER A 3 -24.75 19.19 2.21
N LYS A 4 -25.60 18.18 2.14
CA LYS A 4 -25.39 16.89 2.80
C LYS A 4 -24.23 16.19 2.09
N ARG A 5 -23.03 16.23 2.68
CA ARG A 5 -21.88 15.46 2.21
C ARG A 5 -22.10 13.99 2.56
N THR A 6 -22.34 13.20 1.57
CA THR A 6 -22.45 11.73 1.68
C THR A 6 -21.06 11.17 1.96
N PHE A 7 -20.86 10.61 3.15
CA PHE A 7 -19.67 9.82 3.49
C PHE A 7 -19.83 8.45 2.80
N ILE A 8 -19.04 8.19 1.80
CA ILE A 8 -18.94 6.85 1.20
C ILE A 8 -17.95 6.07 2.05
N LEU A 9 -18.48 5.17 2.89
CA LEU A 9 -17.69 4.13 3.54
C LEU A 9 -17.39 3.07 2.49
N LEU A 10 -16.16 3.04 1.99
CA LEU A 10 -15.71 1.94 1.14
C LEU A 10 -15.29 0.78 2.03
N THR A 11 -16.11 -0.25 2.08
CA THR A 11 -15.76 -1.53 2.68
C THR A 11 -15.09 -2.37 1.60
N VAL A 12 -13.77 -2.37 1.57
CA VAL A 12 -13.02 -3.28 0.67
C VAL A 12 -12.86 -4.62 1.38
N ALA A 13 -13.63 -5.59 0.96
CA ALA A 13 -13.46 -6.99 1.37
C ALA A 13 -12.37 -7.61 0.49
N LEU A 14 -11.14 -7.65 0.99
CA LEU A 14 -10.07 -8.47 0.39
C LEU A 14 -10.41 -9.95 0.64
N LEU A 15 -11.01 -10.60 -0.36
CA LEU A 15 -11.18 -12.06 -0.38
C LEU A 15 -9.81 -12.71 -0.63
N TRP A 16 -9.24 -13.23 0.43
CA TRP A 16 -8.02 -14.03 0.39
C TRP A 16 -8.41 -15.51 0.41
N ILE A 17 -8.30 -16.20 -0.74
CA ILE A 17 -8.33 -17.66 -0.82
C ILE A 17 -6.91 -18.09 -1.19
N GLY A 18 -6.12 -18.46 -0.19
CA GLY A 18 -4.80 -19.02 -0.37
C GLY A 18 -4.62 -20.22 0.53
N SER A 19 -4.80 -21.42 -0.02
CA SER A 19 -4.37 -22.68 0.57
C SER A 19 -2.87 -22.82 0.37
N GLY A 20 -2.07 -22.54 1.39
CA GLY A 20 -0.62 -22.69 1.36
C GLY A 20 -0.14 -23.72 2.36
N SER A 21 0.40 -24.82 1.86
CA SER A 21 1.14 -25.82 2.64
C SER A 21 2.40 -25.21 3.25
N ALA A 22 2.59 -25.42 4.55
CA ALA A 22 3.76 -24.99 5.29
C ALA A 22 5.01 -25.77 4.82
N MET A 23 5.98 -25.11 4.21
CA MET A 23 7.36 -25.58 4.13
C MET A 23 8.20 -24.82 5.16
N ALA A 24 8.84 -25.57 6.05
CA ALA A 24 9.75 -25.07 7.06
C ALA A 24 10.98 -24.42 6.41
N LEU A 25 11.16 -23.12 6.61
CA LEU A 25 12.39 -22.41 6.29
C LEU A 25 13.26 -22.34 7.56
N GLY A 26 14.49 -22.81 7.42
CA GLY A 26 15.46 -22.94 8.48
C GLY A 26 15.77 -21.61 9.19
N ASN A 27 15.80 -21.68 10.52
CA ASN A 27 16.23 -20.63 11.42
C ASN A 27 17.64 -20.14 11.09
N ARG A 28 17.79 -18.84 10.83
CA ARG A 28 19.09 -18.16 11.01
C ARG A 28 19.27 -17.85 12.49
N PRO A 29 20.37 -18.28 13.13
CA PRO A 29 20.64 -17.92 14.53
C PRO A 29 21.11 -16.47 14.60
N GLY A 30 20.37 -15.61 15.32
CA GLY A 30 20.85 -14.27 15.62
C GLY A 30 19.85 -13.22 16.04
N ASP A 31 18.55 -13.36 15.77
CA ASP A 31 17.59 -12.32 16.18
C ASP A 31 16.87 -12.70 17.48
N GLN A 32 17.39 -12.20 18.59
CA GLN A 32 16.70 -12.16 19.88
C GLN A 32 15.65 -11.04 19.86
N PRO A 33 14.40 -11.29 20.25
CA PRO A 33 13.40 -10.23 20.42
C PRO A 33 13.65 -9.51 21.74
N GLY A 34 14.42 -8.43 21.74
CA GLY A 34 14.70 -7.74 23.01
C GLY A 34 15.53 -6.48 22.95
N ASN A 35 16.06 -6.06 21.82
CA ASN A 35 16.85 -4.83 21.78
C ASN A 35 16.57 -4.03 20.48
N ARG A 36 15.36 -3.49 20.33
CA ARG A 36 15.14 -2.42 19.36
C ARG A 36 15.78 -1.16 19.94
N THR A 37 17.08 -0.95 19.66
CA THR A 37 17.75 0.33 19.83
C THR A 37 16.81 1.42 19.28
N GLN A 38 16.44 2.41 20.11
CA GLN A 38 15.69 3.58 19.64
C GLN A 38 16.47 4.17 18.48
N VAL A 39 15.97 3.95 17.26
CA VAL A 39 16.58 4.49 16.04
C VAL A 39 16.44 6.00 16.14
N ARG A 40 17.54 6.68 16.44
CA ARG A 40 17.59 8.14 16.53
C ARG A 40 17.17 8.73 15.18
N LEU A 41 15.98 9.35 15.14
CA LEU A 41 15.47 10.00 13.93
C LEU A 41 16.48 11.04 13.41
N THR A 42 16.81 10.92 12.15
CA THR A 42 17.68 11.91 11.48
C THR A 42 16.90 13.20 11.21
N ARG A 43 17.61 14.31 10.90
CA ARG A 43 16.95 15.55 10.44
C ARG A 43 16.07 15.28 9.20
N LYS A 44 16.52 14.40 8.32
CA LYS A 44 15.80 14.01 7.10
C LYS A 44 14.51 13.25 7.41
N ASP A 45 14.49 12.40 8.44
CA ASP A 45 13.29 11.68 8.88
C ASP A 45 12.21 12.65 9.36
N ARG A 46 12.61 13.66 10.16
CA ARG A 46 11.67 14.68 10.66
C ARG A 46 11.01 15.52 9.56
N LEU A 47 11.68 15.71 8.43
CA LEU A 47 11.07 16.41 7.28
C LEU A 47 9.94 15.57 6.65
N TRP A 48 10.07 14.26 6.60
CA TRP A 48 8.98 13.39 6.17
C TRP A 48 7.84 13.35 7.19
N ASP A 49 8.16 13.33 8.47
CA ASP A 49 7.15 13.31 9.54
C ASP A 49 6.27 14.58 9.59
N SER A 50 6.74 15.69 8.99
CA SER A 50 5.94 16.92 8.93
C SER A 50 4.66 16.81 8.10
N HIS A 51 4.54 15.77 7.27
CA HIS A 51 3.31 15.48 6.51
C HIS A 51 2.28 14.64 7.27
N LEU A 52 2.64 14.09 8.43
CA LEU A 52 1.75 13.33 9.33
C LEU A 52 1.78 13.97 10.72
N LEU A 53 0.89 14.93 10.96
CA LEU A 53 0.99 15.79 12.14
C LEU A 53 0.59 15.06 13.42
N LYS A 54 -0.56 14.40 13.42
CA LYS A 54 -1.11 13.74 14.60
C LYS A 54 -1.60 12.33 14.28
N ILE A 55 -1.26 11.38 15.15
CA ILE A 55 -1.82 10.02 15.14
C ILE A 55 -2.62 9.85 16.43
N ASN A 56 -3.85 9.38 16.31
CA ASN A 56 -4.66 8.87 17.40
C ASN A 56 -4.77 7.36 17.23
N PHE A 57 -4.13 6.59 18.09
CA PHE A 57 -4.37 5.15 18.17
C PHE A 57 -5.62 4.91 19.04
N ILE A 58 -6.61 4.22 18.49
CA ILE A 58 -7.91 3.99 19.14
C ILE A 58 -8.19 2.49 19.14
N ASP A 59 -8.07 1.85 20.27
CA ASP A 59 -8.47 0.45 20.44
C ASP A 59 -9.95 0.37 20.88
N LYS A 60 -10.79 -0.18 20.00
CA LYS A 60 -12.23 -0.39 20.26
C LYS A 60 -12.57 -1.80 20.72
N SER A 61 -11.58 -2.69 20.80
CA SER A 61 -11.76 -4.08 21.24
C SER A 61 -10.63 -4.55 22.18
N PRO A 62 -10.31 -3.78 23.26
CA PRO A 62 -9.11 -3.99 24.09
C PRO A 62 -9.08 -5.37 24.76
N GLU A 63 -10.25 -5.97 25.01
CA GLU A 63 -10.36 -7.29 25.61
C GLU A 63 -10.21 -8.45 24.61
N SER A 64 -10.23 -8.17 23.31
CA SER A 64 -10.06 -9.22 22.29
C SER A 64 -8.67 -9.82 22.31
N ALA A 65 -8.56 -11.10 21.94
CA ALA A 65 -7.27 -11.77 21.82
C ALA A 65 -6.35 -11.05 20.82
N GLY A 66 -6.90 -10.60 19.69
CA GLY A 66 -6.12 -9.89 18.69
C GLY A 66 -5.58 -8.54 19.14
N SER A 67 -6.36 -7.80 19.95
CA SER A 67 -5.87 -6.55 20.53
C SER A 67 -4.71 -6.79 21.50
N LYS A 68 -4.83 -7.76 22.40
CA LYS A 68 -3.75 -8.14 23.32
C LYS A 68 -2.49 -8.57 22.58
N ILE A 69 -2.62 -9.35 21.50
CA ILE A 69 -1.51 -9.76 20.63
C ILE A 69 -0.89 -8.53 19.95
N TYR A 70 -1.72 -7.63 19.38
CA TYR A 70 -1.25 -6.42 18.72
C TYR A 70 -0.38 -5.59 19.66
N HIS A 71 -0.86 -5.27 20.86
CA HIS A 71 -0.11 -4.49 21.84
C HIS A 71 1.18 -5.15 22.33
N ALA A 72 1.20 -6.49 22.42
CA ALA A 72 2.40 -7.23 22.79
C ALA A 72 3.50 -7.15 21.71
N ILE A 73 3.12 -7.07 20.43
CA ILE A 73 4.06 -7.05 19.29
C ILE A 73 4.41 -5.62 18.91
N ILE A 74 3.45 -4.69 18.99
CA ILE A 74 3.58 -3.27 18.61
C ILE A 74 3.24 -2.41 19.84
N PRO A 75 4.17 -2.31 20.80
CA PRO A 75 3.91 -1.57 22.04
C PRO A 75 3.86 -0.05 21.87
N ASP A 76 4.42 0.48 20.78
CA ASP A 76 4.39 1.91 20.40
C ASP A 76 3.82 2.07 19.00
N PRO A 77 2.49 2.10 18.84
CA PRO A 77 1.84 2.24 17.55
C PRO A 77 2.15 3.56 16.83
N ASP A 78 2.35 4.68 17.54
CA ASP A 78 2.67 5.98 16.90
C ASP A 78 4.01 5.89 16.18
N THR A 79 5.07 5.47 16.86
CA THR A 79 6.40 5.29 16.26
C THR A 79 6.37 4.28 15.12
N TYR A 80 5.63 3.17 15.27
CA TYR A 80 5.50 2.15 14.25
C TYR A 80 4.84 2.69 12.98
N ILE A 81 3.68 3.34 13.11
CA ILE A 81 2.93 3.93 12.00
C ILE A 81 3.75 5.01 11.30
N ARG A 82 4.43 5.89 12.04
CA ARG A 82 5.32 6.92 11.43
C ARG A 82 6.45 6.28 10.64
N SER A 83 7.01 5.18 11.11
CA SER A 83 8.09 4.49 10.38
C SER A 83 7.62 3.98 9.02
N VAL A 84 6.42 3.38 8.97
CA VAL A 84 5.81 2.90 7.73
C VAL A 84 5.38 4.07 6.83
N ALA A 85 4.81 5.14 7.40
CA ALA A 85 4.43 6.34 6.65
C ALA A 85 5.62 6.98 5.93
N ARG A 86 6.80 7.07 6.59
CA ARG A 86 8.03 7.55 5.95
C ARG A 86 8.44 6.67 4.77
N GLU A 87 8.32 5.37 4.90
CA GLU A 87 8.65 4.43 3.82
C GLU A 87 7.70 4.58 2.63
N VAL A 88 6.39 4.70 2.89
CA VAL A 88 5.37 5.00 1.87
C VAL A 88 5.72 6.28 1.13
N MET A 89 5.90 7.39 1.85
CA MET A 89 6.22 8.67 1.22
C MET A 89 7.52 8.63 0.42
N ARG A 90 8.56 7.95 0.90
CA ARG A 90 9.83 7.78 0.17
C ARG A 90 9.68 6.93 -1.09
N THR A 91 8.69 6.05 -1.13
CA THR A 91 8.40 5.24 -2.33
C THR A 91 7.61 6.05 -3.35
N LEU A 92 6.73 6.95 -2.91
CA LEU A 92 5.87 7.76 -3.77
C LEU A 92 6.51 9.07 -4.26
N TYR A 93 7.51 9.61 -3.53
CA TYR A 93 8.04 10.94 -3.75
C TYR A 93 9.56 10.96 -3.85
N PHE A 94 10.10 11.97 -4.52
CA PHE A 94 11.55 12.18 -4.65
C PHE A 94 12.12 12.87 -3.43
N SER A 95 11.34 13.75 -2.81
CA SER A 95 11.77 14.65 -1.75
C SER A 95 10.63 14.92 -0.75
N PRO A 96 10.93 15.17 0.53
CA PRO A 96 9.92 15.64 1.49
C PRO A 96 9.40 17.05 1.17
N HIS A 97 9.93 17.71 0.14
CA HIS A 97 9.49 19.03 -0.33
C HIS A 97 8.58 18.94 -1.57
N ASP A 98 8.30 17.74 -2.06
CA ASP A 98 7.33 17.55 -3.13
C ASP A 98 5.92 17.92 -2.63
N SER A 99 4.95 18.01 -3.55
CA SER A 99 3.55 18.29 -3.24
C SER A 99 2.88 17.05 -2.61
N ILE A 100 3.26 16.73 -1.37
CA ILE A 100 2.72 15.60 -0.61
C ILE A 100 1.42 16.02 0.07
N PRO A 101 0.31 15.26 -0.06
CA PRO A 101 -0.90 15.50 0.71
C PRO A 101 -0.61 15.52 2.22
N GLU A 102 -1.05 16.56 2.91
CA GLU A 102 -0.89 16.67 4.36
C GLU A 102 -1.92 15.79 5.08
N CYS A 103 -1.47 14.90 5.97
CA CYS A 103 -2.31 14.21 6.92
C CYS A 103 -2.27 14.92 8.27
N LYS A 104 -3.28 15.76 8.53
CA LYS A 104 -3.40 16.53 9.78
C LYS A 104 -3.69 15.65 10.98
N VAL A 105 -4.58 14.69 10.78
CA VAL A 105 -4.98 13.72 11.81
C VAL A 105 -5.19 12.36 11.16
N LEU A 106 -4.51 11.37 11.69
CA LEU A 106 -4.74 9.96 11.41
C LEU A 106 -5.37 9.30 12.64
N ASP A 107 -6.61 8.87 12.52
CA ASP A 107 -7.26 7.96 13.48
C ASP A 107 -6.98 6.53 13.03
N TYR A 108 -6.08 5.83 13.72
CA TYR A 108 -5.82 4.40 13.49
C TYR A 108 -6.61 3.57 14.51
N ILE A 109 -7.59 2.82 14.00
CA ILE A 109 -8.63 2.18 14.79
C ILE A 109 -8.45 0.67 14.75
N LEU A 110 -8.01 0.08 15.86
CA LEU A 110 -8.02 -1.37 16.06
C LEU A 110 -9.41 -1.78 16.56
N ARG A 111 -10.08 -2.70 15.85
CA ARG A 111 -11.42 -3.16 16.22
C ARG A 111 -11.68 -4.58 15.73
N SER A 112 -12.60 -5.31 16.38
CA SER A 112 -13.14 -6.54 15.84
C SER A 112 -13.95 -6.24 14.57
N ASP A 113 -13.59 -6.89 13.45
CA ASP A 113 -14.23 -6.69 12.16
C ASP A 113 -14.02 -7.93 11.27
N LYS A 114 -15.02 -8.28 10.44
CA LYS A 114 -14.91 -9.37 9.46
C LYS A 114 -14.00 -9.03 8.28
N GLY A 115 -13.87 -7.75 7.94
CA GLY A 115 -12.88 -7.25 6.97
C GLY A 115 -11.47 -7.22 7.56
N ILE A 116 -10.48 -6.89 6.75
CA ILE A 116 -9.08 -6.78 7.22
C ILE A 116 -8.77 -5.34 7.62
N SER A 117 -8.97 -4.41 6.70
CA SER A 117 -8.70 -2.99 6.88
C SER A 117 -9.45 -2.16 5.86
N ALA A 118 -9.53 -0.88 6.07
CA ALA A 118 -9.92 0.10 5.06
C ALA A 118 -9.51 1.51 5.49
N LYS A 119 -9.21 2.35 4.51
CA LYS A 119 -8.99 3.79 4.72
C LYS A 119 -10.25 4.58 4.38
N GLY A 120 -10.57 5.55 5.19
CA GLY A 120 -11.62 6.56 4.95
C GLY A 120 -11.13 7.98 5.22
N GLY A 121 -12.06 8.94 5.14
CA GLY A 121 -11.79 10.35 5.40
C GLY A 121 -11.30 11.13 4.17
N GLY A 122 -10.86 12.38 4.38
CA GLY A 122 -10.38 13.28 3.35
C GLY A 122 -10.04 14.66 3.91
N ASN A 123 -9.49 15.55 3.08
CA ASN A 123 -9.09 16.91 3.50
C ASN A 123 -8.11 16.95 4.70
N GLY A 124 -7.16 16.03 4.71
CA GLY A 124 -6.18 15.91 5.79
C GLY A 124 -6.66 15.15 7.03
N PHE A 125 -7.89 14.66 7.06
CA PHE A 125 -8.43 13.81 8.12
C PHE A 125 -8.57 12.39 7.57
N VAL A 126 -7.73 11.49 8.04
CA VAL A 126 -7.66 10.09 7.61
C VAL A 126 -8.08 9.19 8.75
N ASN A 127 -8.89 8.19 8.46
CA ASN A 127 -9.11 7.09 9.38
C ASN A 127 -8.75 5.78 8.69
N ILE A 128 -8.05 4.91 9.41
CA ILE A 128 -7.72 3.57 8.99
C ILE A 128 -8.22 2.63 10.08
N PHE A 129 -9.09 1.69 9.74
CA PHE A 129 -9.34 0.60 10.66
C PHE A 129 -8.48 -0.62 10.32
N TYR A 130 -8.11 -1.36 11.35
CA TYR A 130 -7.44 -2.65 11.24
C TYR A 130 -8.15 -3.67 12.13
N SER A 131 -8.38 -4.87 11.60
CA SER A 131 -9.14 -5.89 12.28
C SER A 131 -8.31 -6.62 13.34
N SER A 132 -8.75 -6.54 14.61
CA SER A 132 -8.17 -7.35 15.68
C SER A 132 -8.43 -8.86 15.45
N ASP A 133 -9.50 -9.22 14.75
CA ASP A 133 -9.77 -10.63 14.39
C ASP A 133 -8.75 -11.13 13.37
N TRP A 134 -8.31 -10.27 12.44
CA TRP A 134 -7.24 -10.60 11.51
C TRP A 134 -5.87 -10.74 12.22
N VAL A 135 -5.59 -9.88 13.19
CA VAL A 135 -4.40 -10.02 14.05
C VAL A 135 -4.38 -11.38 14.75
N ALA A 136 -5.50 -11.75 15.40
CA ALA A 136 -5.61 -13.05 16.06
C ALA A 136 -5.42 -14.23 15.10
N LYS A 137 -6.00 -14.14 13.89
CA LYS A 137 -5.84 -15.15 12.83
C LYS A 137 -4.39 -15.24 12.34
N SER A 138 -3.70 -14.11 12.21
CA SER A 138 -2.30 -14.05 11.77
C SER A 138 -1.34 -14.62 12.81
N PHE A 139 -1.72 -14.61 14.09
CA PHE A 139 -0.95 -15.17 15.21
C PHE A 139 -1.04 -16.70 15.32
N SER A 140 -1.50 -17.38 14.29
CA SER A 140 -1.58 -18.85 14.29
C SER A 140 -0.23 -19.46 14.70
N ASN A 141 -0.27 -20.44 15.62
CA ASN A 141 0.92 -21.12 16.16
C ASN A 141 1.94 -20.20 16.89
N GLY A 142 1.50 -19.03 17.39
CA GLY A 142 2.38 -18.12 18.10
C GLY A 142 3.34 -17.33 17.22
N ASP A 143 3.07 -17.22 15.92
CA ASP A 143 3.94 -16.56 14.95
C ASP A 143 3.81 -15.02 15.03
N THR A 144 4.68 -14.43 15.86
CA THR A 144 4.78 -12.98 16.03
C THR A 144 5.31 -12.28 14.78
N ALA A 145 6.22 -12.92 14.03
CA ALA A 145 6.79 -12.37 12.82
C ALA A 145 5.72 -12.21 11.73
N ARG A 146 4.80 -13.16 11.63
CA ARG A 146 3.67 -13.08 10.72
C ARG A 146 2.72 -11.93 11.08
N VAL A 147 2.44 -11.71 12.36
CA VAL A 147 1.61 -10.56 12.77
C VAL A 147 2.26 -9.24 12.41
N ASP A 148 3.57 -9.07 12.66
CA ASP A 148 4.31 -7.86 12.26
C ASP A 148 4.28 -7.67 10.74
N PHE A 149 4.52 -8.74 9.97
CA PHE A 149 4.49 -8.73 8.51
C PHE A 149 3.13 -8.31 7.95
N GLU A 150 2.03 -8.91 8.43
CA GLU A 150 0.67 -8.59 8.00
C GLU A 150 0.28 -7.16 8.41
N THR A 151 0.57 -6.76 9.64
CA THR A 151 0.28 -5.39 10.13
C THR A 151 1.03 -4.35 9.31
N ARG A 152 2.33 -4.60 9.04
CA ARG A 152 3.13 -3.72 8.20
C ARG A 152 2.60 -3.67 6.76
N GLY A 153 2.25 -4.83 6.20
CA GLY A 153 1.71 -4.94 4.84
C GLY A 153 0.40 -4.17 4.68
N VAL A 154 -0.51 -4.26 5.65
CA VAL A 154 -1.75 -3.48 5.69
C VAL A 154 -1.44 -1.99 5.78
N LEU A 155 -0.56 -1.57 6.69
CA LEU A 155 -0.19 -0.15 6.83
C LEU A 155 0.47 0.41 5.57
N LEU A 156 1.30 -0.36 4.87
CA LEU A 156 1.89 0.06 3.58
C LEU A 156 0.80 0.38 2.55
N HIS A 157 -0.25 -0.44 2.47
CA HIS A 157 -1.38 -0.22 1.57
C HIS A 157 -2.23 0.99 1.99
N GLU A 158 -2.74 1.00 3.21
CA GLU A 158 -3.68 2.02 3.68
C GLU A 158 -3.05 3.42 3.82
N LEU A 159 -1.79 3.50 4.25
CA LEU A 159 -1.06 4.78 4.30
C LEU A 159 -0.71 5.28 2.90
N THR A 160 -0.59 4.40 1.90
CA THR A 160 -0.45 4.85 0.51
C THR A 160 -1.66 5.66 0.08
N HIS A 161 -2.87 5.23 0.42
CA HIS A 161 -4.08 6.01 0.16
C HIS A 161 -4.13 7.37 0.90
N ALA A 162 -3.37 7.52 1.99
CA ALA A 162 -3.28 8.81 2.68
C ALA A 162 -2.37 9.81 1.96
N PHE A 163 -1.37 9.31 1.22
CA PHE A 163 -0.31 10.15 0.65
C PHE A 163 -0.18 10.09 -0.88
N GLN A 164 -0.85 9.16 -1.58
CA GLN A 164 -0.80 9.12 -3.04
C GLN A 164 -1.60 10.27 -3.65
N LEU A 165 -1.20 10.68 -4.86
CA LEU A 165 -1.89 11.68 -5.65
C LEU A 165 -3.05 11.05 -6.44
N GLU A 166 -4.12 11.83 -6.63
CA GLU A 166 -5.27 11.39 -7.43
C GLU A 166 -5.15 11.90 -8.87
N PRO A 167 -5.46 11.06 -9.88
CA PRO A 167 -5.39 11.45 -11.29
C PRO A 167 -6.37 12.56 -11.62
N GLN A 168 -5.88 13.60 -12.29
CA GLN A 168 -6.65 14.81 -12.57
C GLN A 168 -7.39 14.71 -13.91
N GLY A 169 -8.58 15.36 -13.98
CA GLY A 169 -9.34 15.53 -15.22
C GLY A 169 -10.19 14.34 -15.66
N ILE A 170 -10.26 13.25 -14.86
CA ILE A 170 -10.98 12.02 -15.22
C ILE A 170 -12.04 11.58 -14.20
N GLY A 171 -12.32 12.42 -13.22
CA GLY A 171 -13.31 12.17 -12.17
C GLY A 171 -12.70 11.64 -10.87
N PRO A 172 -13.54 11.53 -9.82
CA PRO A 172 -13.08 11.11 -8.49
C PRO A 172 -13.02 9.58 -8.37
N TYR A 173 -12.30 9.11 -7.33
CA TYR A 173 -12.39 7.73 -6.89
C TYR A 173 -13.84 7.32 -6.58
N GLY A 174 -14.23 6.11 -7.02
CA GLY A 174 -15.62 5.63 -6.93
C GLY A 174 -16.57 6.24 -7.98
N GLY A 175 -16.06 7.08 -8.89
CA GLY A 175 -16.78 7.57 -10.05
C GLY A 175 -16.90 6.52 -11.17
N PRO A 176 -17.48 6.89 -12.33
CA PRO A 176 -17.70 5.96 -13.43
C PRO A 176 -16.42 5.52 -14.14
N ASN A 177 -15.33 6.29 -14.02
CA ASN A 177 -14.05 5.94 -14.65
C ASN A 177 -13.26 4.97 -13.79
N LYS A 178 -13.22 3.71 -14.20
CA LYS A 178 -12.51 2.64 -13.48
C LYS A 178 -11.01 2.86 -13.38
N ALA A 179 -10.38 3.58 -14.34
CA ALA A 179 -8.95 3.82 -14.34
C ALA A 179 -8.47 4.53 -13.05
N VAL A 180 -9.34 5.35 -12.43
CA VAL A 180 -9.05 5.98 -11.12
C VAL A 180 -8.90 4.93 -10.04
N TRP A 181 -9.88 4.03 -9.92
CA TRP A 181 -9.83 2.93 -8.94
C TRP A 181 -8.65 2.00 -9.20
N GLU A 182 -8.45 1.60 -10.47
CA GLU A 182 -7.35 0.72 -10.88
C GLU A 182 -6.00 1.28 -10.43
N LEU A 183 -5.74 2.56 -10.73
CA LEU A 183 -4.49 3.22 -10.34
C LEU A 183 -4.36 3.36 -8.82
N ILE A 184 -5.41 3.83 -8.14
CA ILE A 184 -5.37 4.11 -6.70
C ILE A 184 -5.08 2.84 -5.91
N GLU A 185 -5.79 1.75 -6.17
CA GLU A 185 -5.58 0.46 -5.49
C GLU A 185 -4.27 -0.21 -5.93
N GLY A 186 -3.98 -0.14 -7.23
CA GLY A 186 -2.74 -0.67 -7.78
C GLY A 186 -1.49 0.03 -7.27
N MET A 187 -1.54 1.35 -7.07
CA MET A 187 -0.44 2.11 -6.48
C MET A 187 -0.19 1.72 -5.01
N ALA A 188 -1.27 1.49 -4.25
CA ALA A 188 -1.16 1.05 -2.86
C ALA A 188 -0.45 -0.30 -2.76
N ASP A 189 -0.81 -1.25 -3.61
CA ASP A 189 -0.13 -2.53 -3.68
C ASP A 189 1.28 -2.43 -4.30
N ALA A 190 1.54 -1.48 -5.23
CA ALA A 190 2.90 -1.26 -5.75
C ALA A 190 3.87 -0.80 -4.66
N VAL A 191 3.43 0.08 -3.77
CA VAL A 191 4.21 0.47 -2.59
C VAL A 191 4.42 -0.71 -1.66
N ARG A 192 3.38 -1.49 -1.40
CA ARG A 192 3.46 -2.69 -0.56
C ARG A 192 4.42 -3.74 -1.13
N VAL A 193 4.37 -4.02 -2.44
CA VAL A 193 5.31 -4.94 -3.13
C VAL A 193 6.74 -4.39 -3.04
N ALA A 194 6.95 -3.13 -3.40
CA ALA A 194 8.27 -2.50 -3.40
C ALA A 194 8.95 -2.50 -2.02
N ALA A 195 8.14 -2.44 -0.96
CA ALA A 195 8.58 -2.46 0.43
C ALA A 195 8.67 -3.88 1.05
N GLY A 196 8.43 -4.94 0.26
CA GLY A 196 8.50 -6.32 0.72
C GLY A 196 7.33 -6.74 1.63
N GLY A 197 6.16 -6.13 1.48
CA GLY A 197 4.96 -6.45 2.25
C GLY A 197 4.11 -7.60 1.67
N PHE A 198 4.65 -8.35 0.69
CA PHE A 198 4.11 -9.59 0.14
C PHE A 198 5.21 -10.66 0.05
N HIS A 199 4.83 -11.93 -0.03
CA HIS A 199 5.77 -13.07 -0.10
C HIS A 199 6.33 -13.33 -1.51
N GLY A 200 6.58 -12.28 -2.28
CA GLY A 200 7.17 -12.38 -3.62
C GLY A 200 6.26 -13.14 -4.60
N GLU A 201 6.82 -14.06 -5.37
CA GLU A 201 6.09 -14.80 -6.42
C GLU A 201 4.90 -15.63 -5.90
N GLN A 202 4.87 -15.98 -4.61
CA GLN A 202 3.75 -16.71 -4.01
C GLN A 202 2.46 -15.88 -3.97
N ASP A 203 2.59 -14.57 -3.82
CA ASP A 203 1.47 -13.63 -3.74
C ASP A 203 1.17 -12.95 -5.08
N ARG A 204 2.02 -13.14 -6.08
CA ARG A 204 1.82 -12.57 -7.41
C ARG A 204 0.63 -13.25 -8.11
N PRO A 205 -0.40 -12.50 -8.53
CA PRO A 205 -1.46 -13.07 -9.35
C PRO A 205 -0.89 -13.40 -10.75
N LYS A 206 -1.37 -14.51 -11.32
CA LYS A 206 -0.96 -14.96 -12.66
C LYS A 206 -2.00 -14.55 -13.70
N GLY A 207 -1.53 -14.23 -14.90
CA GLY A 207 -2.40 -13.76 -15.99
C GLY A 207 -3.13 -12.46 -15.64
N GLY A 208 -4.40 -12.35 -16.00
CA GLY A 208 -5.23 -11.18 -15.72
C GLY A 208 -4.84 -9.95 -16.52
N SER A 209 -5.21 -8.78 -16.00
CA SER A 209 -5.00 -7.48 -16.62
C SER A 209 -4.59 -6.44 -15.58
N TYR A 210 -3.89 -5.38 -16.01
CA TYR A 210 -3.68 -4.21 -15.13
C TYR A 210 -5.01 -3.53 -14.76
N HIS A 211 -6.08 -3.75 -15.53
CA HIS A 211 -7.44 -3.31 -15.19
C HIS A 211 -8.05 -4.03 -13.97
N ASP A 212 -7.42 -5.09 -13.49
CA ASP A 212 -7.84 -5.79 -12.27
C ASP A 212 -7.37 -5.09 -10.98
N GLY A 213 -6.53 -4.05 -11.11
CA GLY A 213 -6.06 -3.24 -9.98
C GLY A 213 -5.16 -4.01 -9.01
N TYR A 214 -5.11 -3.54 -7.74
CA TYR A 214 -4.43 -4.22 -6.63
C TYR A 214 -3.08 -4.86 -7.00
N ARG A 215 -2.87 -6.14 -6.65
CA ARG A 215 -1.62 -6.87 -6.87
C ARG A 215 -1.24 -7.02 -8.34
N TYR A 216 -2.20 -6.99 -9.29
CA TYR A 216 -1.87 -7.01 -10.71
C TYR A 216 -1.02 -5.80 -11.09
N ILE A 217 -1.48 -4.61 -10.77
CA ILE A 217 -0.69 -3.38 -10.96
C ILE A 217 0.49 -3.35 -10.00
N GLY A 218 0.31 -3.79 -8.75
CA GLY A 218 1.36 -3.78 -7.74
C GLY A 218 2.64 -4.48 -8.19
N TYR A 219 2.54 -5.73 -8.64
CA TYR A 219 3.67 -6.50 -9.14
C TYR A 219 4.18 -5.99 -10.49
N PHE A 220 3.30 -5.53 -11.36
CA PHE A 220 3.67 -4.93 -12.63
C PHE A 220 4.50 -3.66 -12.44
N PHE A 221 4.07 -2.73 -11.60
CA PHE A 221 4.81 -1.50 -11.34
C PHE A 221 6.16 -1.77 -10.67
N ASP A 222 6.23 -2.73 -9.75
CA ASP A 222 7.49 -3.13 -9.16
C ASP A 222 8.43 -3.80 -10.18
N TRP A 223 7.89 -4.58 -11.13
CA TRP A 223 8.68 -5.13 -12.21
C TRP A 223 9.25 -4.02 -13.10
N VAL A 224 8.44 -3.03 -13.51
CA VAL A 224 8.92 -1.87 -14.29
C VAL A 224 9.97 -1.09 -13.51
N ARG A 225 9.74 -0.87 -12.19
CA ARG A 225 10.71 -0.21 -11.31
C ARG A 225 12.06 -0.91 -11.30
N ARG A 226 12.07 -2.24 -11.28
CA ARG A 226 13.32 -3.04 -11.23
C ARG A 226 14.01 -3.18 -12.57
N ASN A 227 13.26 -3.17 -13.65
CA ASN A 227 13.79 -3.56 -14.98
C ASN A 227 13.92 -2.39 -15.97
N LYS A 228 13.18 -1.28 -15.75
CA LYS A 228 13.16 -0.14 -16.67
C LYS A 228 13.63 1.16 -16.01
N ASP A 229 12.95 1.60 -14.96
CA ASP A 229 13.27 2.84 -14.26
C ASP A 229 12.99 2.71 -12.76
N LYS A 230 14.04 2.77 -11.93
CA LYS A 230 13.95 2.71 -10.47
C LYS A 230 13.01 3.74 -9.84
N ASN A 231 12.70 4.81 -10.56
CA ASN A 231 11.81 5.89 -10.13
C ASN A 231 10.38 5.74 -10.68
N PHE A 232 10.05 4.62 -11.33
CA PHE A 232 8.77 4.45 -12.02
C PHE A 232 7.57 4.72 -11.12
N ILE A 233 7.50 4.14 -9.91
CA ILE A 233 6.40 4.35 -8.97
C ILE A 233 6.25 5.85 -8.63
N ARG A 234 7.35 6.57 -8.35
CA ARG A 234 7.33 8.02 -8.09
C ARG A 234 6.81 8.82 -9.27
N LYS A 235 7.26 8.46 -10.47
CA LYS A 235 6.82 9.13 -11.71
C LYS A 235 5.37 8.84 -12.01
N MET A 236 4.89 7.60 -11.80
CA MET A 236 3.47 7.27 -11.94
C MET A 236 2.61 8.04 -10.93
N ASN A 237 3.04 8.15 -9.66
CA ASN A 237 2.35 8.99 -8.68
C ASN A 237 2.33 10.46 -9.13
N LYS A 238 3.47 11.00 -9.59
CA LYS A 238 3.58 12.40 -10.04
C LYS A 238 2.76 12.66 -11.30
N SER A 239 2.60 11.68 -12.21
CA SER A 239 1.80 11.80 -13.44
C SER A 239 0.35 12.19 -13.16
N CYS A 240 -0.16 11.90 -11.96
CA CYS A 240 -1.51 12.27 -11.55
C CYS A 240 -1.75 13.80 -11.61
N LEU A 241 -0.71 14.59 -11.43
CA LEU A 241 -0.77 16.07 -11.51
C LEU A 241 -0.27 16.61 -12.85
N GLU A 242 0.64 15.89 -13.52
CA GLU A 242 1.34 16.39 -14.70
C GLU A 242 0.65 16.01 -16.02
N VAL A 243 -0.14 14.93 -16.02
CA VAL A 243 -0.90 14.44 -17.18
C VAL A 243 -2.37 14.78 -16.98
N VAL A 244 -2.90 15.77 -17.71
CA VAL A 244 -4.30 16.24 -17.56
C VAL A 244 -4.96 16.41 -18.91
N PRO A 245 -6.07 15.71 -19.23
CA PRO A 245 -6.68 14.64 -18.43
C PRO A 245 -5.77 13.41 -18.33
N TRP A 246 -5.78 12.78 -17.15
CA TRP A 246 -4.94 11.60 -16.91
C TRP A 246 -5.36 10.42 -17.80
N SER A 247 -4.38 9.66 -18.26
CA SER A 247 -4.58 8.40 -18.97
C SER A 247 -3.41 7.46 -18.75
N TRP A 248 -3.62 6.15 -18.89
CA TRP A 248 -2.59 5.14 -18.75
C TRP A 248 -1.39 5.39 -19.69
N ASN A 249 -1.66 5.61 -20.97
CA ASN A 249 -0.59 5.86 -21.95
C ASN A 249 0.11 7.20 -21.71
N GLY A 250 -0.63 8.23 -21.33
CA GLY A 250 -0.03 9.51 -20.95
C GLY A 250 0.90 9.39 -19.72
N ALA A 251 0.48 8.64 -18.70
CA ALA A 251 1.27 8.42 -17.50
C ALA A 251 2.54 7.58 -17.77
N VAL A 252 2.42 6.53 -18.59
CA VAL A 252 3.57 5.70 -18.97
C VAL A 252 4.54 6.49 -19.85
N ALA A 253 4.03 7.26 -20.82
CA ALA A 253 4.87 8.14 -21.63
C ALA A 253 5.57 9.23 -20.79
N TYR A 254 4.89 9.78 -19.77
CA TYR A 254 5.50 10.69 -18.81
C TYR A 254 6.62 10.01 -18.00
N ALA A 255 6.38 8.77 -17.57
CA ALA A 255 7.33 8.05 -16.70
C ALA A 255 8.56 7.52 -17.45
N LEU A 256 8.38 6.95 -18.64
CA LEU A 256 9.42 6.23 -19.38
C LEU A 256 9.88 6.93 -20.65
N GLY A 257 9.17 7.97 -21.08
CA GLY A 257 9.42 8.70 -22.31
C GLY A 257 8.39 8.37 -23.43
N PRO A 258 8.35 9.19 -24.47
CA PRO A 258 7.43 9.00 -25.60
C PRO A 258 7.69 7.67 -26.32
N GLY A 259 6.63 7.07 -26.85
CA GLY A 259 6.68 5.78 -27.54
C GLY A 259 6.47 4.57 -26.63
N HIS A 260 6.31 4.77 -25.31
CA HIS A 260 5.89 3.70 -24.41
C HIS A 260 4.36 3.68 -24.29
N ASP A 261 3.81 2.48 -24.35
CA ASP A 261 2.39 2.17 -24.30
C ASP A 261 2.11 1.18 -23.16
N ILE A 262 0.99 1.36 -22.44
CA ILE A 262 0.69 0.55 -21.26
C ILE A 262 0.43 -0.91 -21.62
N ASP A 263 -0.27 -1.17 -22.75
CA ASP A 263 -0.62 -2.54 -23.16
C ASP A 263 0.63 -3.30 -23.63
N ALA A 264 1.51 -2.63 -24.39
CA ALA A 264 2.78 -3.19 -24.80
C ALA A 264 3.69 -3.49 -23.59
N LEU A 265 3.70 -2.58 -22.61
CA LEU A 265 4.50 -2.76 -21.39
C LEU A 265 3.93 -3.87 -20.49
N TRP A 266 2.61 -3.97 -20.40
CA TRP A 266 1.92 -5.06 -19.70
C TRP A 266 2.22 -6.41 -20.36
N HIS A 267 2.14 -6.48 -21.69
CA HIS A 267 2.50 -7.69 -22.45
C HIS A 267 3.96 -8.11 -22.18
N GLU A 268 4.90 -7.17 -22.24
CA GLU A 268 6.30 -7.43 -21.92
C GLU A 268 6.48 -8.00 -20.50
N TYR A 269 5.78 -7.42 -19.54
CA TYR A 269 5.76 -7.92 -18.16
C TYR A 269 5.25 -9.38 -18.11
N GLN A 270 4.11 -9.69 -18.72
CA GLN A 270 3.51 -11.03 -18.69
C GLN A 270 4.44 -12.08 -19.35
N VAL A 271 5.13 -11.72 -20.43
CA VAL A 271 6.16 -12.56 -21.03
C VAL A 271 7.33 -12.78 -20.06
N ALA A 272 7.82 -11.70 -19.46
CA ALA A 272 8.99 -11.76 -18.58
C ALA A 272 8.74 -12.59 -17.31
N VAL A 273 7.51 -12.62 -16.79
CA VAL A 273 7.13 -13.41 -15.61
C VAL A 273 6.59 -14.80 -15.97
N GLY A 274 6.53 -15.15 -17.27
CA GLY A 274 6.13 -16.47 -17.76
C GLY A 274 4.62 -16.74 -17.74
N ASP A 275 3.80 -15.72 -17.66
CA ASP A 275 2.33 -15.85 -17.68
C ASP A 275 1.82 -16.10 -19.13
N ILE A 276 2.51 -15.58 -20.13
CA ILE A 276 2.26 -15.82 -21.55
C ILE A 276 3.55 -16.21 -22.28
N LYS A 277 3.41 -16.88 -23.43
CA LYS A 277 4.55 -17.22 -24.28
C LYS A 277 5.03 -16.02 -25.09
N ALA A 278 6.33 -15.90 -25.33
CA ALA A 278 6.95 -14.80 -26.08
C ALA A 278 6.39 -14.62 -27.51
N ASP A 279 5.89 -15.71 -28.14
CA ASP A 279 5.33 -15.68 -29.49
C ASP A 279 3.85 -15.31 -29.57
N ALA A 280 3.18 -15.15 -28.43
CA ALA A 280 1.80 -14.70 -28.37
C ALA A 280 1.76 -13.18 -28.58
N ARG A 281 1.71 -12.74 -29.86
CA ARG A 281 1.41 -11.34 -30.17
C ARG A 281 -0.07 -11.06 -29.90
N PRO A 282 -0.40 -9.87 -29.37
CA PRO A 282 -1.78 -9.48 -29.18
C PRO A 282 -2.57 -9.40 -30.47
#